data_aaf5f1a3d9bc1ff06428e1a2903bd1d0
#
_entry.id   aaf5f1a3d9bc1ff06428e1a2903bd1d0
#
_cell.length_a   1.000
_cell.length_b   1.000
_cell.length_c   1.000
_cell.angle_alpha   90.00
_cell.angle_beta   90.00
_cell.angle_gamma   90.00
#
_symmetry.space_group_name_H-M   'P 1'
#
loop_
_entity.id
_entity.type
_entity.pdbx_description
1 polymer ?
#
loop_
_entity_poly.entity_id
_entity_poly.type
_entity_poly.pdbx_seq_one_letter_code
_entity_poly.pdbx_strand_id
1 'polypeptide(L)'
;MEKLKIIKDVILGVIIVGLIIALFNSYTRINELNSNVSNLQNNLDQNINTMRTDIADIYENVDQRLKKEASILSGYDITYGPLDTTNYTTPILVSVTPKNADNNTSVSVKIGETTVQLNRNGEVFSGYIDTNVFIADSTHPLITVKNSSSTQNEYLEDHDMKNLFTLFMPYLYSDLVIREESYSNNKIKISGELSVDSKPPSENCTTTYTQIWLVGESNGKEVFRNDITQKVENSNGKIISIEKTFNSAEYKNYTDMKYFIVAKDSLEFNHKCPINTLNHSSNGSTTTEMEQVSDGWGCIYDKDGKLLYGKE
;
A
#
# COMPACT_ATOMS: atom_id res chain seq x y z
N MET A 1 84.80 -25.76 -29.24
CA MET A 1 83.58 -26.29 -28.58
C MET A 1 82.77 -25.16 -27.95
N GLU A 2 83.30 -24.17 -27.31
CA GLU A 2 82.63 -23.05 -26.65
C GLU A 2 81.72 -22.22 -27.56
N LYS A 3 82.16 -21.84 -28.74
CA LYS A 3 81.39 -21.07 -29.74
C LYS A 3 80.06 -21.75 -30.12
N LEU A 4 80.06 -23.11 -30.23
CA LEU A 4 78.83 -23.88 -30.57
C LEU A 4 77.81 -23.90 -29.43
N LYS A 5 78.29 -23.84 -28.17
CA LYS A 5 77.46 -23.80 -26.98
C LYS A 5 76.80 -22.42 -26.87
N ILE A 6 77.50 -21.32 -27.09
CA ILE A 6 76.95 -19.96 -27.07
C ILE A 6 75.90 -19.78 -28.17
N ILE A 7 76.09 -20.32 -29.36
CA ILE A 7 75.06 -20.29 -30.45
C ILE A 7 73.82 -21.03 -30.06
N LYS A 8 73.97 -22.22 -29.48
CA LYS A 8 72.79 -22.97 -28.95
C LYS A 8 72.01 -22.23 -27.89
N ASP A 9 72.69 -21.63 -26.94
CA ASP A 9 72.04 -20.90 -25.86
C ASP A 9 71.32 -19.62 -26.36
N VAL A 10 71.90 -18.92 -27.36
CA VAL A 10 71.21 -17.79 -28.03
C VAL A 10 69.98 -18.25 -28.81
N ILE A 11 70.05 -19.35 -29.59
CA ILE A 11 68.90 -19.88 -30.30
C ILE A 11 67.80 -20.31 -29.33
N LEU A 12 68.16 -20.96 -28.21
CA LEU A 12 67.18 -21.36 -27.18
C LEU A 12 66.54 -20.14 -26.55
N GLY A 13 67.29 -19.08 -26.30
CA GLY A 13 66.76 -17.82 -25.76
C GLY A 13 65.73 -17.16 -26.71
N VAL A 14 66.04 -17.15 -28.03
CA VAL A 14 65.11 -16.61 -29.03
C VAL A 14 63.81 -17.42 -29.10
N ILE A 15 63.89 -18.76 -29.02
CA ILE A 15 62.75 -19.63 -29.03
C ILE A 15 61.85 -19.37 -27.77
N ILE A 16 62.47 -19.26 -26.60
CA ILE A 16 61.78 -18.98 -25.34
C ILE A 16 61.03 -17.63 -25.42
N VAL A 17 61.69 -16.57 -25.90
CA VAL A 17 61.05 -15.24 -26.07
C VAL A 17 59.91 -15.33 -27.09
N GLY A 18 60.06 -16.04 -28.19
CA GLY A 18 58.98 -16.29 -29.17
C GLY A 18 57.77 -16.99 -28.56
N LEU A 19 58.01 -18.00 -27.71
CA LEU A 19 56.94 -18.71 -27.00
C LEU A 19 56.23 -17.80 -25.97
N ILE A 20 56.97 -16.99 -25.25
CA ILE A 20 56.36 -16.03 -24.29
C ILE A 20 55.47 -15.01 -25.02
N ILE A 21 55.91 -14.48 -26.16
CA ILE A 21 55.10 -13.55 -26.96
C ILE A 21 53.83 -14.27 -27.51
N ALA A 22 53.97 -15.52 -27.97
CA ALA A 22 52.82 -16.29 -28.45
C ALA A 22 51.82 -16.58 -27.33
N LEU A 23 52.29 -16.92 -26.12
CA LEU A 23 51.43 -17.12 -24.95
C LEU A 23 50.72 -15.84 -24.53
N PHE A 24 51.43 -14.73 -24.54
CA PHE A 24 50.84 -13.42 -24.20
C PHE A 24 49.72 -13.03 -25.19
N ASN A 25 49.99 -13.19 -26.51
CA ASN A 25 48.97 -12.94 -27.53
C ASN A 25 47.77 -13.90 -27.44
N SER A 26 48.00 -15.13 -27.05
CA SER A 26 46.91 -16.09 -26.83
C SER A 26 46.08 -15.71 -25.61
N TYR A 27 46.72 -15.28 -24.54
CA TYR A 27 46.06 -14.81 -23.30
C TYR A 27 45.17 -13.56 -23.55
N THR A 28 45.69 -12.58 -24.31
CA THR A 28 44.91 -11.37 -24.65
C THR A 28 43.68 -11.74 -25.51
N ARG A 29 43.83 -12.64 -26.50
CA ARG A 29 42.70 -13.12 -27.29
C ARG A 29 41.65 -13.86 -26.48
N ILE A 30 42.04 -14.68 -25.50
CA ILE A 30 41.12 -15.37 -24.59
C ILE A 30 40.35 -14.34 -23.75
N ASN A 31 40.99 -13.29 -23.26
CA ASN A 31 40.31 -12.25 -22.50
C ASN A 31 39.31 -11.45 -23.36
N GLU A 32 39.67 -11.13 -24.61
CA GLU A 32 38.78 -10.48 -25.55
C GLU A 32 37.54 -11.38 -25.87
N LEU A 33 37.79 -12.66 -26.08
CA LEU A 33 36.68 -13.62 -26.30
C LEU A 33 35.76 -13.72 -25.09
N ASN A 34 36.31 -13.79 -23.87
CA ASN A 34 35.50 -13.83 -22.65
C ASN A 34 34.68 -12.55 -22.47
N SER A 35 35.25 -11.38 -22.74
CA SER A 35 34.54 -10.11 -22.73
C SER A 35 33.40 -10.08 -23.76
N ASN A 36 33.65 -10.55 -24.99
CA ASN A 36 32.64 -10.61 -26.03
C ASN A 36 31.51 -11.59 -25.68
N VAL A 37 31.83 -12.75 -25.09
CA VAL A 37 30.84 -13.71 -24.61
C VAL A 37 29.97 -13.10 -23.48
N SER A 38 30.61 -12.43 -22.52
CA SER A 38 29.87 -11.74 -21.45
C SER A 38 28.94 -10.65 -22.00
N ASN A 39 29.42 -9.85 -22.96
CA ASN A 39 28.60 -8.82 -23.60
C ASN A 39 27.41 -9.43 -24.39
N LEU A 40 27.64 -10.55 -25.08
CA LEU A 40 26.58 -11.26 -25.78
C LEU A 40 25.55 -11.83 -24.81
N GLN A 41 25.97 -12.40 -23.67
CA GLN A 41 25.06 -12.89 -22.64
C GLN A 41 24.21 -11.74 -22.07
N ASN A 42 24.83 -10.62 -21.71
CA ASN A 42 24.09 -9.45 -21.19
C ASN A 42 23.08 -8.91 -22.21
N ASN A 43 23.45 -8.83 -23.48
CA ASN A 43 22.55 -8.40 -24.55
C ASN A 43 21.39 -9.40 -24.75
N LEU A 44 21.68 -10.69 -24.64
CA LEU A 44 20.66 -11.74 -24.76
C LEU A 44 19.66 -11.65 -23.60
N ASP A 45 20.16 -11.50 -22.36
CA ASP A 45 19.32 -11.36 -21.18
C ASP A 45 18.45 -10.10 -21.23
N GLN A 46 19.01 -8.97 -21.70
CA GLN A 46 18.24 -7.75 -21.93
C GLN A 46 17.14 -7.96 -22.98
N ASN A 47 17.46 -8.61 -24.11
CA ASN A 47 16.48 -8.88 -25.14
C ASN A 47 15.37 -9.82 -24.66
N ILE A 48 15.72 -10.87 -23.90
CA ILE A 48 14.74 -11.78 -23.29
C ILE A 48 13.82 -11.03 -22.32
N ASN A 49 14.37 -10.16 -21.48
CA ASN A 49 13.55 -9.37 -20.54
C ASN A 49 12.63 -8.39 -21.30
N THR A 50 13.13 -7.71 -22.33
CA THR A 50 12.31 -6.85 -23.18
C THR A 50 11.17 -7.64 -23.84
N MET A 51 11.49 -8.79 -24.45
CA MET A 51 10.45 -9.65 -25.05
C MET A 51 9.41 -10.13 -24.04
N ARG A 52 9.80 -10.44 -22.79
CA ARG A 52 8.85 -10.82 -21.73
C ARG A 52 7.90 -9.67 -21.40
N THR A 53 8.43 -8.44 -21.29
CA THR A 53 7.62 -7.24 -21.07
C THR A 53 6.66 -7.01 -22.23
N ASP A 54 7.15 -7.05 -23.48
CA ASP A 54 6.34 -6.86 -24.67
C ASP A 54 5.21 -7.90 -24.77
N ILE A 55 5.49 -9.15 -24.43
CA ILE A 55 4.49 -10.22 -24.39
C ILE A 55 3.45 -9.95 -23.31
N ALA A 56 3.85 -9.53 -22.12
CA ALA A 56 2.93 -9.18 -21.03
C ALA A 56 2.00 -8.03 -21.45
N ASP A 57 2.56 -6.99 -22.06
CA ASP A 57 1.80 -5.84 -22.58
C ASP A 57 0.82 -6.24 -23.68
N ILE A 58 1.21 -7.17 -24.56
CA ILE A 58 0.30 -7.70 -25.60
C ILE A 58 -0.86 -8.45 -24.95
N TYR A 59 -0.60 -9.32 -23.96
CA TYR A 59 -1.66 -10.06 -23.26
C TYR A 59 -2.61 -9.12 -22.53
N GLU A 60 -2.10 -8.10 -21.84
CA GLU A 60 -2.92 -7.09 -21.18
C GLU A 60 -3.80 -6.33 -22.18
N ASN A 61 -3.23 -5.87 -23.28
CA ASN A 61 -3.97 -5.18 -24.34
C ASN A 61 -5.06 -6.05 -24.97
N VAL A 62 -4.78 -7.35 -25.19
CA VAL A 62 -5.76 -8.29 -25.75
C VAL A 62 -6.88 -8.53 -24.76
N ASP A 63 -6.55 -8.74 -23.46
CA ASP A 63 -7.56 -8.95 -22.41
C ASP A 63 -8.47 -7.72 -22.27
N GLN A 64 -7.90 -6.51 -22.24
CA GLN A 64 -8.67 -5.25 -22.19
C GLN A 64 -9.60 -5.09 -23.39
N ARG A 65 -9.14 -5.45 -24.60
CA ARG A 65 -9.98 -5.43 -25.79
C ARG A 65 -11.12 -6.43 -25.72
N LEU A 66 -10.83 -7.66 -25.29
CA LEU A 66 -11.86 -8.70 -25.12
C LEU A 66 -12.89 -8.31 -24.07
N LYS A 67 -12.47 -7.75 -22.94
CA LYS A 67 -13.38 -7.20 -21.91
C LYS A 67 -14.26 -6.09 -22.49
N LYS A 68 -13.66 -5.14 -23.21
CA LYS A 68 -14.40 -4.06 -23.87
C LYS A 68 -15.40 -4.56 -24.90
N GLU A 69 -15.05 -5.56 -25.71
CA GLU A 69 -15.97 -6.15 -26.70
C GLU A 69 -17.11 -6.92 -26.03
N ALA A 70 -16.80 -7.67 -24.94
CA ALA A 70 -17.78 -8.46 -24.19
C ALA A 70 -18.73 -7.58 -23.34
N SER A 71 -18.30 -6.38 -22.93
CA SER A 71 -19.12 -5.46 -22.15
C SER A 71 -20.43 -5.12 -22.87
N ILE A 72 -21.53 -5.01 -22.12
CA ILE A 72 -22.82 -4.52 -22.59
C ILE A 72 -22.87 -2.98 -22.65
N LEU A 73 -21.86 -2.33 -22.09
CA LEU A 73 -21.71 -0.88 -22.01
C LEU A 73 -20.69 -0.39 -23.05
N SER A 74 -20.94 0.76 -23.66
CA SER A 74 -19.95 1.50 -24.46
C SER A 74 -19.06 2.37 -23.56
N GLY A 75 -19.54 2.72 -22.38
CA GLY A 75 -18.81 3.49 -21.37
C GLY A 75 -19.61 3.65 -20.10
N TYR A 76 -18.90 3.96 -19.02
CA TYR A 76 -19.47 4.32 -17.72
C TYR A 76 -18.54 5.28 -16.98
N ASP A 77 -19.12 5.99 -16.00
CA ASP A 77 -18.44 6.89 -15.09
C ASP A 77 -19.04 6.78 -13.70
N ILE A 78 -18.19 6.85 -12.67
CA ILE A 78 -18.60 6.82 -11.26
C ILE A 78 -17.97 8.00 -10.55
N THR A 79 -18.80 8.84 -9.93
CA THR A 79 -18.35 9.99 -9.15
C THR A 79 -18.91 9.89 -7.73
N TYR A 80 -18.04 10.09 -6.73
CA TYR A 80 -18.40 10.05 -5.33
C TYR A 80 -18.74 11.45 -4.84
N GLY A 81 -19.88 11.58 -4.15
CA GLY A 81 -20.30 12.81 -3.49
C GLY A 81 -19.72 12.97 -2.10
N PRO A 82 -20.14 13.99 -1.33
CA PRO A 82 -19.67 14.20 0.04
C PRO A 82 -20.17 13.12 0.99
N LEU A 83 -19.37 12.85 2.03
CA LEU A 83 -19.75 11.91 3.09
C LEU A 83 -20.83 12.51 4.00
N ASP A 84 -21.95 11.80 4.17
CA ASP A 84 -22.91 12.04 5.24
C ASP A 84 -22.44 11.31 6.51
N THR A 85 -21.95 12.08 7.48
CA THR A 85 -21.45 11.56 8.75
C THR A 85 -22.53 11.08 9.71
N THR A 86 -23.81 11.38 9.43
CA THR A 86 -24.93 10.94 10.25
C THR A 86 -25.35 9.50 9.92
N ASN A 87 -25.40 9.20 8.62
CA ASN A 87 -25.81 7.89 8.11
C ASN A 87 -24.63 7.04 7.61
N TYR A 88 -23.41 7.59 7.61
CA TYR A 88 -22.18 6.97 7.09
C TYR A 88 -22.33 6.55 5.62
N THR A 89 -23.00 7.38 4.82
CA THR A 89 -23.24 7.13 3.40
C THR A 89 -22.62 8.22 2.53
N THR A 90 -22.31 7.85 1.28
CA THR A 90 -21.96 8.80 0.23
C THR A 90 -22.88 8.60 -0.97
N PRO A 91 -23.42 9.68 -1.58
CA PRO A 91 -24.14 9.56 -2.82
C PRO A 91 -23.16 9.29 -3.95
N ILE A 92 -23.34 8.17 -4.64
CA ILE A 92 -22.55 7.79 -5.81
C ILE A 92 -23.35 8.11 -7.06
N LEU A 93 -22.86 9.02 -7.89
CA LEU A 93 -23.41 9.24 -9.23
C LEU A 93 -22.85 8.17 -10.15
N VAL A 94 -23.74 7.35 -10.68
CA VAL A 94 -23.41 6.35 -11.69
C VAL A 94 -23.98 6.81 -13.03
N SER A 95 -23.14 6.88 -14.06
CA SER A 95 -23.51 7.22 -15.41
C SER A 95 -23.06 6.12 -16.35
N VAL A 96 -23.96 5.54 -17.15
CA VAL A 96 -23.64 4.45 -18.07
C VAL A 96 -24.24 4.68 -19.46
N THR A 97 -23.58 4.19 -20.49
CA THR A 97 -24.03 4.23 -21.87
C THR A 97 -24.11 2.79 -22.40
N PRO A 98 -25.29 2.18 -22.51
CA PRO A 98 -25.43 0.84 -23.09
C PRO A 98 -25.07 0.81 -24.58
N LYS A 99 -24.45 -0.28 -25.07
CA LYS A 99 -24.14 -0.46 -26.50
C LYS A 99 -25.39 -0.60 -27.38
N ASN A 100 -26.43 -1.24 -26.84
CA ASN A 100 -27.64 -1.58 -27.57
C ASN A 100 -28.88 -1.03 -26.84
N ALA A 101 -29.03 0.30 -26.87
CA ALA A 101 -30.20 0.97 -26.29
C ALA A 101 -31.29 1.19 -27.36
N ASP A 102 -32.53 0.88 -27.03
CA ASP A 102 -33.73 1.23 -27.78
C ASP A 102 -34.61 2.24 -26.98
N ASN A 103 -35.74 2.62 -27.55
CA ASN A 103 -36.67 3.56 -26.89
C ASN A 103 -37.25 3.05 -25.57
N ASN A 104 -37.30 1.72 -25.39
CA ASN A 104 -37.85 1.07 -24.23
C ASN A 104 -36.76 0.62 -23.25
N THR A 105 -35.51 0.98 -23.52
CA THR A 105 -34.39 0.60 -22.66
C THR A 105 -34.50 1.28 -21.30
N SER A 106 -34.37 0.49 -20.26
CA SER A 106 -34.28 0.90 -18.87
C SER A 106 -32.98 0.35 -18.26
N VAL A 107 -32.35 1.12 -17.39
CA VAL A 107 -31.10 0.74 -16.75
C VAL A 107 -31.22 0.96 -15.27
N SER A 108 -30.76 -0.02 -14.48
CA SER A 108 -30.66 0.10 -13.04
C SER A 108 -29.25 -0.26 -12.57
N VAL A 109 -28.87 0.30 -11.43
CA VAL A 109 -27.63 -0.03 -10.70
C VAL A 109 -27.99 -0.62 -9.35
N LYS A 110 -27.29 -1.69 -8.95
CA LYS A 110 -27.37 -2.28 -7.62
C LYS A 110 -25.99 -2.22 -6.96
N ILE A 111 -25.93 -1.70 -5.73
CA ILE A 111 -24.75 -1.74 -4.85
C ILE A 111 -25.19 -2.30 -3.51
N GLY A 112 -24.59 -3.42 -3.09
CA GLY A 112 -25.05 -4.16 -1.93
C GLY A 112 -26.51 -4.58 -2.07
N GLU A 113 -27.37 -4.17 -1.13
CA GLU A 113 -28.80 -4.48 -1.17
C GLU A 113 -29.63 -3.37 -1.85
N THR A 114 -29.04 -2.20 -2.12
CA THR A 114 -29.75 -1.06 -2.69
C THR A 114 -29.76 -1.13 -4.21
N THR A 115 -30.93 -0.92 -4.83
CA THR A 115 -31.10 -0.85 -6.29
C THR A 115 -31.79 0.45 -6.64
N VAL A 116 -31.23 1.16 -7.63
CA VAL A 116 -31.77 2.43 -8.14
C VAL A 116 -31.94 2.36 -9.65
N GLN A 117 -33.09 2.86 -10.13
CA GLN A 117 -33.34 3.04 -11.56
C GLN A 117 -32.64 4.30 -12.03
N LEU A 118 -31.84 4.19 -13.10
CA LEU A 118 -31.16 5.34 -13.70
C LEU A 118 -32.09 6.11 -14.65
N ASN A 119 -31.96 7.43 -14.65
CA ASN A 119 -32.71 8.32 -15.52
C ASN A 119 -32.03 8.45 -16.88
N ARG A 120 -32.80 8.33 -17.94
CA ARG A 120 -32.31 8.47 -19.32
C ARG A 120 -32.13 9.93 -19.70
N ASN A 121 -30.94 10.27 -20.23
CA ASN A 121 -30.66 11.54 -20.86
C ASN A 121 -29.92 11.29 -22.19
N GLY A 122 -30.68 11.24 -23.29
CA GLY A 122 -30.14 10.83 -24.58
C GLY A 122 -29.75 9.35 -24.60
N GLU A 123 -28.46 9.09 -24.80
CA GLU A 123 -27.86 7.74 -24.79
C GLU A 123 -27.31 7.34 -23.40
N VAL A 124 -27.16 8.33 -22.50
CA VAL A 124 -26.62 8.13 -21.16
C VAL A 124 -27.73 7.91 -20.17
N PHE A 125 -27.54 6.96 -19.26
CA PHE A 125 -28.41 6.71 -18.11
C PHE A 125 -27.65 7.04 -16.85
N SER A 126 -28.18 7.92 -15.98
CA SER A 126 -27.50 8.35 -14.77
C SER A 126 -28.45 8.46 -13.57
N GLY A 127 -27.88 8.29 -12.37
CA GLY A 127 -28.62 8.42 -11.12
C GLY A 127 -27.71 8.30 -9.91
N TYR A 128 -28.23 8.75 -8.77
CA TYR A 128 -27.52 8.67 -7.51
C TYR A 128 -27.97 7.44 -6.72
N ILE A 129 -27.01 6.77 -6.10
CA ILE A 129 -27.24 5.67 -5.15
C ILE A 129 -26.45 5.95 -3.87
N ASP A 130 -27.17 6.05 -2.75
CA ASP A 130 -26.54 6.23 -1.44
C ASP A 130 -25.93 4.91 -0.96
N THR A 131 -24.64 4.94 -0.69
CA THR A 131 -23.89 3.73 -0.34
C THR A 131 -23.17 3.93 0.99
N ASN A 132 -23.27 2.95 1.90
CA ASN A 132 -22.53 2.96 3.15
C ASN A 132 -21.02 2.89 2.87
N VAL A 133 -20.23 3.75 3.52
CA VAL A 133 -18.79 3.82 3.28
C VAL A 133 -18.00 2.73 4.01
N PHE A 134 -18.59 2.07 5.01
CA PHE A 134 -17.97 0.99 5.80
C PHE A 134 -18.39 -0.41 5.32
N ILE A 135 -18.59 -0.60 4.01
CA ILE A 135 -18.82 -1.93 3.44
C ILE A 135 -17.56 -2.77 3.64
N ALA A 136 -17.67 -3.85 4.41
CA ALA A 136 -16.55 -4.73 4.74
C ALA A 136 -16.21 -5.74 3.62
N ASP A 137 -17.24 -6.20 2.90
CA ASP A 137 -17.10 -7.20 1.84
C ASP A 137 -16.89 -6.54 0.48
N SER A 138 -16.10 -7.21 -0.38
CA SER A 138 -15.93 -6.79 -1.77
C SER A 138 -17.30 -6.75 -2.47
N THR A 139 -17.64 -5.59 -3.01
CA THR A 139 -18.94 -5.32 -3.59
C THR A 139 -18.77 -4.46 -4.83
N HIS A 140 -19.13 -4.99 -5.99
CA HIS A 140 -19.04 -4.25 -7.25
C HIS A 140 -20.44 -3.80 -7.69
N PRO A 141 -20.58 -2.59 -8.26
CA PRO A 141 -21.86 -2.16 -8.84
C PRO A 141 -22.31 -3.11 -9.93
N LEU A 142 -23.55 -3.60 -9.82
CA LEU A 142 -24.18 -4.42 -10.83
C LEU A 142 -25.09 -3.54 -11.69
N ILE A 143 -24.77 -3.41 -12.95
CA ILE A 143 -25.61 -2.72 -13.95
C ILE A 143 -26.52 -3.75 -14.60
N THR A 144 -27.83 -3.45 -14.62
CA THR A 144 -28.83 -4.23 -15.35
C THR A 144 -29.39 -3.36 -16.47
N VAL A 145 -29.22 -3.79 -17.70
CA VAL A 145 -29.79 -3.18 -18.90
C VAL A 145 -30.93 -4.05 -19.40
N LYS A 146 -32.14 -3.50 -19.42
CA LYS A 146 -33.34 -4.15 -19.96
C LYS A 146 -33.84 -3.38 -21.17
N ASN A 147 -33.91 -4.01 -22.32
CA ASN A 147 -34.49 -3.50 -23.53
C ASN A 147 -35.71 -4.35 -23.97
N SER A 148 -36.29 -4.07 -25.13
CA SER A 148 -37.46 -4.77 -25.66
C SER A 148 -37.26 -6.27 -25.86
N SER A 149 -36.02 -6.74 -26.03
CA SER A 149 -35.70 -8.12 -26.44
C SER A 149 -34.94 -8.91 -25.38
N SER A 150 -34.26 -8.23 -24.44
CA SER A 150 -33.36 -8.90 -23.51
C SER A 150 -33.18 -8.14 -22.19
N THR A 151 -32.71 -8.88 -21.18
CA THR A 151 -32.15 -8.32 -19.94
C THR A 151 -30.72 -8.83 -19.79
N GLN A 152 -29.78 -7.92 -19.62
CA GLN A 152 -28.35 -8.22 -19.49
C GLN A 152 -27.80 -7.57 -18.24
N ASN A 153 -26.82 -8.22 -17.62
CA ASN A 153 -26.19 -7.77 -16.39
C ASN A 153 -24.68 -7.68 -16.57
N GLU A 154 -24.07 -6.68 -15.96
CA GLU A 154 -22.61 -6.49 -15.93
C GLU A 154 -22.17 -5.92 -14.61
N TYR A 155 -21.12 -6.51 -14.00
CA TYR A 155 -20.45 -5.94 -12.86
C TYR A 155 -19.37 -4.95 -13.31
N LEU A 156 -19.31 -3.79 -12.65
CA LEU A 156 -18.22 -2.83 -12.84
C LEU A 156 -17.05 -3.25 -11.95
N GLU A 157 -16.29 -4.24 -12.40
CA GLU A 157 -15.24 -4.91 -11.61
C GLU A 157 -14.10 -3.96 -11.21
N ASP A 158 -13.87 -2.88 -11.96
CA ASP A 158 -12.86 -1.88 -11.66
C ASP A 158 -13.23 -0.96 -10.47
N HIS A 159 -14.48 -1.07 -9.99
CA HIS A 159 -15.00 -0.28 -8.88
C HIS A 159 -15.48 -1.17 -7.73
N ASP A 160 -14.55 -1.50 -6.82
CA ASP A 160 -14.90 -2.17 -5.57
C ASP A 160 -15.35 -1.13 -4.54
N MET A 161 -16.57 -1.32 -4.00
CA MET A 161 -17.15 -0.45 -2.98
C MET A 161 -16.71 -0.82 -1.56
N LYS A 162 -15.79 -1.77 -1.43
CA LYS A 162 -15.22 -2.13 -0.15
C LYS A 162 -14.41 -0.98 0.44
N ASN A 163 -14.65 -0.71 1.72
CA ASN A 163 -13.88 0.29 2.47
C ASN A 163 -13.88 1.69 1.83
N LEU A 164 -15.01 2.14 1.27
CA LEU A 164 -15.12 3.47 0.66
C LEU A 164 -14.73 4.62 1.59
N PHE A 165 -14.76 4.41 2.92
CA PHE A 165 -14.29 5.41 3.91
C PHE A 165 -12.86 5.86 3.63
N THR A 166 -12.04 5.02 2.99
CA THR A 166 -10.66 5.35 2.62
C THR A 166 -10.55 6.52 1.64
N LEU A 167 -11.62 6.88 0.95
CA LEU A 167 -11.67 8.07 0.08
C LEU A 167 -11.84 9.38 0.88
N PHE A 168 -12.37 9.30 2.09
CA PHE A 168 -12.82 10.44 2.89
C PHE A 168 -11.97 10.70 4.14
N MET A 169 -11.23 9.69 4.60
CA MET A 169 -10.50 9.75 5.86
C MET A 169 -9.00 9.72 5.62
N PRO A 170 -8.21 10.53 6.35
CA PRO A 170 -6.76 10.49 6.23
C PRO A 170 -6.22 9.17 6.78
N TYR A 171 -5.17 8.69 6.14
CA TYR A 171 -4.42 7.52 6.58
C TYR A 171 -3.41 7.90 7.66
N LEU A 172 -3.31 7.10 8.72
CA LEU A 172 -2.37 7.30 9.81
C LEU A 172 -1.38 6.13 9.87
N TYR A 173 -0.12 6.42 9.61
CA TYR A 173 0.97 5.47 9.75
C TYR A 173 1.86 5.87 10.93
N SER A 174 2.27 4.89 11.74
CA SER A 174 3.13 5.16 12.89
C SER A 174 4.06 4.01 13.24
N ASP A 175 5.30 4.37 13.59
CA ASP A 175 6.31 3.45 14.11
C ASP A 175 6.88 4.00 15.41
N LEU A 176 7.05 3.14 16.41
CA LEU A 176 7.65 3.49 17.70
C LEU A 176 8.92 2.65 17.94
N VAL A 177 10.04 3.33 18.10
CA VAL A 177 11.30 2.73 18.52
C VAL A 177 11.53 3.04 19.99
N ILE A 178 11.40 2.05 20.87
CA ILE A 178 11.71 2.18 22.29
C ILE A 178 13.23 2.00 22.48
N ARG A 179 13.89 3.06 22.95
CA ARG A 179 15.35 3.06 23.18
C ARG A 179 15.73 2.69 24.61
N GLU A 180 14.90 3.09 25.56
CA GLU A 180 15.12 2.82 26.98
C GLU A 180 13.79 2.54 27.66
N GLU A 181 13.78 1.44 28.41
CA GLU A 181 12.71 1.10 29.33
C GLU A 181 13.35 0.82 30.70
N SER A 182 12.91 1.53 31.71
CA SER A 182 13.45 1.36 33.06
C SER A 182 12.35 1.30 34.11
N TYR A 183 12.56 0.44 35.10
CA TYR A 183 11.66 0.26 36.24
C TYR A 183 12.36 0.65 37.52
N SER A 184 11.82 1.63 38.23
CA SER A 184 12.32 2.02 39.55
C SER A 184 11.21 2.65 40.39
N ASN A 185 11.21 2.36 41.71
CA ASN A 185 10.29 2.98 42.69
C ASN A 185 8.80 2.91 42.28
N ASN A 186 8.35 1.76 41.75
CA ASN A 186 6.99 1.56 41.24
C ASN A 186 6.64 2.53 40.08
N LYS A 187 7.62 2.96 39.33
CA LYS A 187 7.43 3.76 38.11
C LYS A 187 8.11 3.07 36.92
N ILE A 188 7.42 3.13 35.81
CA ILE A 188 7.96 2.73 34.50
C ILE A 188 8.27 4.00 33.74
N LYS A 189 9.50 4.11 33.24
CA LYS A 189 9.92 5.16 32.34
C LYS A 189 10.18 4.55 30.98
N ILE A 190 9.56 5.10 29.94
CA ILE A 190 9.84 4.77 28.54
C ILE A 190 10.41 6.00 27.87
N SER A 191 11.48 5.82 27.11
CA SER A 191 11.97 6.82 26.17
C SER A 191 12.19 6.20 24.80
N GLY A 192 11.92 6.99 23.76
CA GLY A 192 12.01 6.46 22.40
C GLY A 192 11.75 7.52 21.34
N GLU A 193 11.62 7.05 20.14
CA GLU A 193 11.34 7.85 18.96
C GLU A 193 10.06 7.33 18.29
N LEU A 194 9.10 8.20 18.09
CA LEU A 194 7.85 7.95 17.40
C LEU A 194 7.86 8.66 16.05
N SER A 195 7.61 7.93 15.00
CA SER A 195 7.28 8.48 13.69
C SER A 195 5.77 8.42 13.50
N VAL A 196 5.16 9.53 13.12
CA VAL A 196 3.73 9.59 12.77
C VAL A 196 3.61 10.32 11.44
N ASP A 197 3.06 9.65 10.45
CA ASP A 197 2.77 10.22 9.14
C ASP A 197 1.26 10.16 8.90
N SER A 198 0.68 11.31 8.53
CA SER A 198 -0.72 11.44 8.19
C SER A 198 -0.84 11.93 6.75
N LYS A 199 -1.42 11.12 5.89
CA LYS A 199 -1.60 11.45 4.48
C LYS A 199 -3.07 11.45 4.10
N PRO A 200 -3.54 12.48 3.40
CA PRO A 200 -4.86 12.41 2.79
C PRO A 200 -4.85 11.32 1.71
N PRO A 201 -5.93 10.53 1.60
CA PRO A 201 -6.02 9.44 0.62
C PRO A 201 -6.12 9.95 -0.82
N SER A 202 -6.58 11.17 -1.01
CA SER A 202 -6.74 11.82 -2.30
C SER A 202 -6.60 13.34 -2.17
N GLU A 203 -6.36 14.03 -3.28
CA GLU A 203 -6.31 15.50 -3.34
C GLU A 203 -7.65 16.16 -2.94
N ASN A 204 -8.75 15.43 -3.04
CA ASN A 204 -10.09 15.90 -2.68
C ASN A 204 -10.47 15.63 -1.22
N CYS A 205 -9.63 14.92 -0.46
CA CYS A 205 -9.87 14.66 0.95
C CYS A 205 -9.52 15.91 1.77
N THR A 206 -10.53 16.54 2.34
CA THR A 206 -10.36 17.73 3.23
C THR A 206 -10.34 17.36 4.70
N THR A 207 -10.53 16.09 5.03
CA THR A 207 -10.53 15.60 6.40
C THR A 207 -9.11 15.62 6.96
N THR A 208 -8.96 16.16 8.17
CA THR A 208 -7.67 16.25 8.86
C THR A 208 -7.84 15.75 10.31
N TYR A 209 -6.74 15.34 10.94
CA TYR A 209 -6.77 15.03 12.36
C TYR A 209 -6.73 16.30 13.20
N THR A 210 -7.69 16.44 14.12
CA THR A 210 -7.81 17.58 15.03
C THR A 210 -7.10 17.34 16.35
N GLN A 211 -6.99 16.06 16.75
CA GLN A 211 -6.30 15.63 17.96
C GLN A 211 -5.62 14.29 17.73
N ILE A 212 -4.41 14.14 18.27
CA ILE A 212 -3.60 12.91 18.14
C ILE A 212 -2.98 12.59 19.50
N TRP A 213 -3.18 11.37 19.97
CA TRP A 213 -2.63 10.88 21.24
C TRP A 213 -1.79 9.63 21.03
N LEU A 214 -0.67 9.56 21.74
CA LEU A 214 0.01 8.30 22.02
C LEU A 214 -0.61 7.67 23.26
N VAL A 215 -1.11 6.47 23.12
CA VAL A 215 -1.78 5.72 24.17
C VAL A 215 -1.03 4.43 24.43
N GLY A 216 -0.79 4.11 25.71
CA GLY A 216 -0.30 2.82 26.15
C GLY A 216 -1.40 2.05 26.86
N GLU A 217 -1.58 0.78 26.51
CA GLU A 217 -2.53 -0.14 27.15
C GLU A 217 -1.82 -1.36 27.71
N SER A 218 -2.30 -1.85 28.83
CA SER A 218 -1.91 -3.14 29.39
C SER A 218 -3.15 -3.92 29.82
N ASN A 219 -3.26 -5.17 29.43
CA ASN A 219 -4.43 -6.02 29.69
C ASN A 219 -5.76 -5.37 29.26
N GLY A 220 -5.77 -4.66 28.14
CA GLY A 220 -6.94 -3.98 27.59
C GLY A 220 -7.35 -2.72 28.36
N LYS A 221 -6.52 -2.21 29.29
CA LYS A 221 -6.77 -0.97 30.03
C LYS A 221 -5.77 0.11 29.66
N GLU A 222 -6.25 1.30 29.41
CA GLU A 222 -5.40 2.47 29.19
C GLU A 222 -4.57 2.77 30.43
N VAL A 223 -3.26 2.82 30.26
CA VAL A 223 -2.25 3.12 31.29
C VAL A 223 -1.86 4.56 31.25
N PHE A 224 -1.69 5.08 30.03
CA PHE A 224 -1.40 6.49 29.82
C PHE A 224 -1.96 6.97 28.48
N ARG A 225 -2.22 8.26 28.43
CA ARG A 225 -2.57 9.02 27.23
C ARG A 225 -1.71 10.28 27.17
N ASN A 226 -1.05 10.52 26.05
CA ASN A 226 -0.20 11.69 25.86
C ASN A 226 -0.62 12.41 24.57
N ASP A 227 -1.06 13.66 24.71
CA ASP A 227 -1.37 14.49 23.56
C ASP A 227 -0.08 14.85 22.80
N ILE A 228 -0.03 14.49 21.53
CA ILE A 228 1.10 14.74 20.64
C ILE A 228 0.71 15.58 19.42
N THR A 229 -0.50 16.13 19.38
CA THR A 229 -1.06 16.87 18.25
C THR A 229 -0.10 17.93 17.72
N GLN A 230 0.34 18.85 18.57
CA GLN A 230 1.26 19.93 18.17
C GLN A 230 2.63 19.42 17.74
N LYS A 231 3.08 18.29 18.30
CA LYS A 231 4.37 17.70 17.93
C LYS A 231 4.31 17.11 16.51
N VAL A 232 3.18 16.45 16.16
CA VAL A 232 2.96 15.90 14.83
C VAL A 232 2.84 17.00 13.79
N GLU A 233 2.04 18.04 14.04
CA GLU A 233 1.88 19.20 13.15
C GLU A 233 3.21 19.90 12.85
N ASN A 234 4.08 20.06 13.86
CA ASN A 234 5.36 20.72 13.71
C ASN A 234 6.46 19.84 13.11
N SER A 235 6.25 18.53 13.07
CA SER A 235 7.29 17.57 12.67
C SER A 235 7.37 17.33 11.16
N ASN A 236 6.32 17.65 10.38
CA ASN A 236 6.19 17.31 8.95
C ASN A 236 6.57 15.84 8.65
N GLY A 237 6.06 14.90 9.46
CA GLY A 237 6.39 13.47 9.36
C GLY A 237 7.77 13.11 9.91
N LYS A 238 8.42 13.99 10.67
CA LYS A 238 9.71 13.72 11.32
C LYS A 238 9.53 12.96 12.63
N ILE A 239 10.64 12.38 13.08
CA ILE A 239 10.73 11.62 14.33
C ILE A 239 10.46 12.54 15.52
N ILE A 240 9.56 12.12 16.41
CA ILE A 240 9.18 12.80 17.64
C ILE A 240 9.83 12.06 18.81
N SER A 241 10.61 12.77 19.63
CA SER A 241 11.15 12.19 20.88
C SER A 241 10.04 12.04 21.90
N ILE A 242 9.94 10.85 22.47
CA ILE A 242 8.97 10.50 23.50
C ILE A 242 9.70 10.15 24.79
N GLU A 243 9.28 10.78 25.87
CA GLU A 243 9.67 10.42 27.23
C GLU A 243 8.41 10.41 28.09
N LYS A 244 8.11 9.29 28.73
CA LYS A 244 6.95 9.15 29.59
C LYS A 244 7.29 8.32 30.82
N THR A 245 6.81 8.79 31.97
CA THR A 245 6.87 8.07 33.24
C THR A 245 5.46 7.86 33.77
N PHE A 246 5.12 6.65 34.16
CA PHE A 246 3.82 6.29 34.74
C PHE A 246 3.97 5.33 35.92
N ASN A 247 2.94 5.24 36.76
CA ASN A 247 2.97 4.39 37.95
C ASN A 247 2.79 2.91 37.55
N SER A 248 3.69 2.05 38.01
CA SER A 248 3.64 0.61 37.76
C SER A 248 2.82 -0.16 38.80
N ALA A 249 2.31 0.51 39.86
CA ALA A 249 1.61 -0.17 40.96
C ALA A 249 0.41 -1.00 40.50
N GLU A 250 -0.20 -0.62 39.37
CA GLU A 250 -1.33 -1.30 38.74
C GLU A 250 -0.91 -2.34 37.67
N TYR A 251 0.39 -2.37 37.28
CA TYR A 251 0.88 -3.12 36.13
C TYR A 251 2.11 -3.95 36.50
N LYS A 252 1.87 -5.19 36.94
CA LYS A 252 2.95 -6.07 37.43
C LYS A 252 3.81 -6.70 36.31
N ASN A 253 3.35 -6.70 35.07
CA ASN A 253 4.08 -7.28 33.93
C ASN A 253 3.93 -6.34 32.73
N TYR A 254 4.96 -5.62 32.34
CA TYR A 254 4.96 -4.78 31.16
C TYR A 254 5.32 -5.52 29.85
N THR A 255 5.44 -6.80 29.89
CA THR A 255 5.58 -7.62 28.67
C THR A 255 4.35 -7.55 27.78
N ASP A 256 3.20 -7.06 28.30
CA ASP A 256 1.93 -6.97 27.58
C ASP A 256 1.53 -5.51 27.26
N MET A 257 2.49 -4.60 27.23
CA MET A 257 2.21 -3.21 26.84
C MET A 257 1.99 -3.13 25.33
N LYS A 258 0.81 -2.65 24.96
CA LYS A 258 0.47 -2.31 23.57
C LYS A 258 0.42 -0.79 23.42
N TYR A 259 0.92 -0.30 22.30
CA TYR A 259 0.93 1.12 22.01
C TYR A 259 0.01 1.41 20.83
N PHE A 260 -0.71 2.52 20.93
CA PHE A 260 -1.66 2.96 19.92
C PHE A 260 -1.48 4.44 19.63
N ILE A 261 -1.67 4.83 18.37
CA ILE A 261 -2.09 6.19 18.06
C ILE A 261 -3.61 6.20 18.11
N VAL A 262 -4.14 7.07 18.95
CA VAL A 262 -5.56 7.41 18.93
C VAL A 262 -5.68 8.81 18.35
N ALA A 263 -6.50 8.98 17.33
CA ALA A 263 -6.66 10.26 16.69
C ALA A 263 -8.16 10.57 16.49
N LYS A 264 -8.52 11.83 16.62
CA LYS A 264 -9.84 12.34 16.27
C LYS A 264 -9.72 13.16 15.00
N ASP A 265 -10.55 12.88 14.02
CA ASP A 265 -10.57 13.64 12.77
C ASP A 265 -11.59 14.81 12.81
N SER A 266 -11.58 15.63 11.75
CA SER A 266 -12.47 16.78 11.62
C SER A 266 -13.95 16.42 11.35
N LEU A 267 -14.23 15.15 11.03
CA LEU A 267 -15.56 14.57 10.90
C LEU A 267 -16.06 13.94 12.21
N GLU A 268 -15.27 14.05 13.29
CA GLU A 268 -15.53 13.53 14.63
C GLU A 268 -15.40 12.01 14.78
N PHE A 269 -14.84 11.29 13.81
CA PHE A 269 -14.48 9.90 13.99
C PHE A 269 -13.23 9.74 14.85
N ASN A 270 -13.21 8.67 15.64
CA ASN A 270 -12.06 8.30 16.45
C ASN A 270 -11.36 7.11 15.81
N HIS A 271 -10.07 7.25 15.54
CA HIS A 271 -9.20 6.24 14.97
C HIS A 271 -8.31 5.67 16.06
N LYS A 272 -8.24 4.35 16.19
CA LYS A 272 -7.32 3.67 17.11
C LYS A 272 -6.42 2.72 16.31
N CYS A 273 -5.21 3.19 16.01
CA CYS A 273 -4.24 2.49 15.18
C CYS A 273 -3.17 1.88 16.08
N PRO A 274 -2.99 0.57 16.11
CA PRO A 274 -1.88 -0.04 16.81
C PRO A 274 -0.56 0.36 16.16
N ILE A 275 0.48 0.54 17.00
CA ILE A 275 1.80 0.96 16.58
C ILE A 275 2.71 -0.27 16.52
N ASN A 276 3.49 -0.40 15.43
CA ASN A 276 4.60 -1.34 15.39
C ASN A 276 5.65 -0.92 16.41
N THR A 277 5.96 -1.79 17.36
CA THR A 277 6.95 -1.50 18.40
C THR A 277 8.23 -2.27 18.16
N LEU A 278 9.36 -1.56 18.04
CA LEU A 278 10.68 -2.13 17.97
C LEU A 278 11.35 -1.98 19.35
N ASN A 279 11.56 -3.09 20.05
CA ASN A 279 12.27 -3.10 21.31
C ASN A 279 13.76 -3.35 21.07
N HIS A 280 14.61 -2.39 21.43
CA HIS A 280 16.06 -2.59 21.50
C HIS A 280 16.42 -3.14 22.89
N SER A 281 16.72 -4.42 22.98
CA SER A 281 17.30 -4.96 24.21
C SER A 281 18.76 -4.50 24.36
N SER A 282 19.21 -4.29 25.59
CA SER A 282 20.58 -3.90 25.94
C SER A 282 21.67 -4.88 25.45
N ASN A 283 21.29 -6.04 24.93
CA ASN A 283 22.18 -7.09 24.41
C ASN A 283 22.24 -7.13 22.86
N GLY A 284 21.72 -6.14 22.16
CA GLY A 284 21.84 -6.02 20.69
C GLY A 284 20.95 -7.00 19.90
N SER A 285 20.07 -7.77 20.54
CA SER A 285 19.05 -8.56 19.84
C SER A 285 17.76 -7.71 19.73
N THR A 286 17.37 -7.40 18.51
CA THR A 286 16.08 -6.78 18.20
C THR A 286 15.03 -7.87 18.18
N THR A 287 14.13 -7.91 19.16
CA THR A 287 12.89 -8.68 19.06
C THR A 287 11.82 -7.77 18.46
N THR A 288 11.48 -8.04 17.23
CA THR A 288 10.36 -7.38 16.56
C THR A 288 9.11 -8.20 16.85
N GLU A 289 8.27 -7.80 17.79
CA GLU A 289 6.89 -8.26 17.81
C GLU A 289 6.10 -7.38 16.83
N MET A 290 6.04 -7.81 15.57
CA MET A 290 5.09 -7.27 14.61
C MET A 290 3.75 -7.97 14.84
N GLU A 291 2.83 -7.37 15.58
CA GLU A 291 1.43 -7.55 15.25
C GLU A 291 1.23 -6.85 13.89
N GLN A 292 1.16 -7.62 12.81
CA GLN A 292 0.84 -7.13 11.49
C GLN A 292 -0.55 -6.49 11.55
N VAL A 293 -0.58 -5.17 11.63
CA VAL A 293 -1.78 -4.41 11.33
C VAL A 293 -1.96 -4.46 9.83
N SER A 294 -2.91 -5.25 9.38
CA SER A 294 -3.05 -5.67 7.99
C SER A 294 -3.34 -4.53 6.99
N ASP A 295 -3.72 -3.32 7.46
CA ASP A 295 -4.17 -2.25 6.56
C ASP A 295 -3.81 -0.82 6.98
N GLY A 296 -3.22 -0.62 8.16
CA GLY A 296 -2.83 0.70 8.68
C GLY A 296 -3.99 1.61 9.09
N TRP A 297 -5.23 1.16 9.02
CA TRP A 297 -6.40 1.94 9.45
C TRP A 297 -6.80 1.66 10.90
N GLY A 298 -6.42 0.49 11.45
CA GLY A 298 -6.79 0.10 12.79
C GLY A 298 -8.31 -0.02 12.97
N CYS A 299 -8.82 0.52 14.10
CA CYS A 299 -10.25 0.58 14.39
C CYS A 299 -10.75 2.01 14.21
N ILE A 300 -11.92 2.18 13.61
CA ILE A 300 -12.62 3.46 13.45
C ILE A 300 -13.93 3.40 14.23
N TYR A 301 -14.13 4.39 15.09
CA TYR A 301 -15.34 4.53 15.91
C TYR A 301 -16.04 5.83 15.55
N ASP A 302 -17.37 5.84 15.68
CA ASP A 302 -18.11 7.11 15.61
C ASP A 302 -17.91 7.96 16.86
N LYS A 303 -18.56 9.14 16.87
CA LYS A 303 -18.52 10.09 18.01
C LYS A 303 -19.05 9.51 19.31
N ASP A 304 -19.93 8.50 19.23
CA ASP A 304 -20.57 7.85 20.37
C ASP A 304 -19.83 6.59 20.83
N GLY A 305 -18.70 6.28 20.18
CA GLY A 305 -17.82 5.14 20.50
C GLY A 305 -18.27 3.81 19.91
N LYS A 306 -19.20 3.82 18.95
CA LYS A 306 -19.60 2.60 18.22
C LYS A 306 -18.53 2.25 17.19
N LEU A 307 -18.07 1.00 17.20
CA LEU A 307 -17.13 0.49 16.20
C LEU A 307 -17.81 0.44 14.82
N LEU A 308 -17.19 1.10 13.84
CA LEU A 308 -17.61 1.16 12.45
C LEU A 308 -16.73 0.29 11.54
N TYR A 309 -15.43 0.20 11.85
CA TYR A 309 -14.45 -0.55 11.08
C TYR A 309 -13.37 -1.14 11.98
N GLY A 310 -12.80 -2.27 11.57
CA GLY A 310 -11.70 -2.96 12.27
C GLY A 310 -12.20 -4.04 13.24
N LYS A 311 -11.27 -4.58 14.02
CA LYS A 311 -11.53 -5.57 15.10
C LYS A 311 -10.77 -5.13 16.32
N GLU A 312 -11.44 -5.16 17.48
CA GLU A 312 -10.80 -4.92 18.78
C GLU A 312 -9.93 -6.10 19.22
#